data_b3c096eb142c74ae8d58ec5286bcf897
#
_entry.id   b3c096eb142c74ae8d58ec5286bcf897
#
_cell.length_a   1.000
_cell.length_b   1.000
_cell.length_c   1.000
_cell.angle_alpha   90.00
_cell.angle_beta   90.00
_cell.angle_gamma   90.00
#
_symmetry.space_group_name_H-M   'P 1'
#
loop_
_entity.id
_entity.type
_entity.pdbx_description
1 polymer ?
#
loop_
_entity_poly.entity_id
_entity_poly.type
_entity_poly.pdbx_seq_one_letter_code
_entity_poly.pdbx_strand_id
1 'polypeptide(L)'
;MRFRWSALMAALTLILMPRVGSAQAAATTTQKSPVAKLEQNYPNPFNPETRIPFSIGGYPTCTDQSHQYKVTLRIYNVLMQLVAVPVIQGGAGNVAGGQPLQNVLVPCGQYVAYWNGNYGNTRKEAASGVYVYALEVDGQKLVNKMIVMK
;
A
#
# COMPACT_ATOMS: atom_id res chain seq x y z
N MET A 1 -74.57 -12.82 -59.90
CA MET A 1 -73.18 -12.89 -59.42
C MET A 1 -72.90 -11.67 -58.60
N ARG A 2 -72.83 -11.78 -57.27
CA ARG A 2 -72.60 -10.65 -56.37
C ARG A 2 -71.29 -10.87 -55.65
N PHE A 3 -70.24 -10.11 -55.98
CA PHE A 3 -68.98 -10.09 -55.24
C PHE A 3 -69.11 -9.15 -54.06
N ARG A 4 -68.95 -9.72 -52.85
CA ARG A 4 -68.86 -8.97 -51.59
C ARG A 4 -67.41 -8.80 -51.23
N TRP A 5 -66.91 -7.59 -51.29
CA TRP A 5 -65.60 -7.24 -50.77
C TRP A 5 -65.71 -7.01 -49.26
N SER A 6 -65.03 -7.85 -48.54
CA SER A 6 -64.88 -7.68 -47.10
C SER A 6 -63.56 -6.96 -46.85
N ALA A 7 -63.62 -5.74 -46.35
CA ALA A 7 -62.45 -4.93 -45.97
C ALA A 7 -61.91 -5.50 -44.66
N LEU A 8 -60.66 -5.96 -44.68
CA LEU A 8 -59.87 -6.31 -43.50
C LEU A 8 -59.18 -5.04 -42.98
N MET A 9 -59.69 -4.52 -41.87
CA MET A 9 -59.01 -3.51 -41.05
C MET A 9 -57.88 -4.16 -40.25
N ALA A 10 -56.63 -3.94 -40.66
CA ALA A 10 -55.46 -4.29 -39.87
C ALA A 10 -55.26 -3.24 -38.78
N ALA A 11 -55.59 -3.59 -37.54
CA ALA A 11 -55.29 -2.77 -36.39
C ALA A 11 -53.80 -2.89 -36.02
N LEU A 12 -53.05 -1.85 -36.27
CA LEU A 12 -51.64 -1.73 -35.90
C LEU A 12 -51.56 -1.39 -34.39
N THR A 13 -51.43 -2.38 -33.53
CA THR A 13 -51.20 -2.18 -32.09
C THR A 13 -49.74 -1.81 -31.87
N LEU A 14 -49.49 -0.53 -31.60
CA LEU A 14 -48.20 0.01 -31.19
C LEU A 14 -47.93 -0.43 -29.73
N ILE A 15 -47.11 -1.46 -29.55
CA ILE A 15 -46.70 -1.91 -28.23
C ILE A 15 -45.67 -0.91 -27.68
N LEU A 16 -46.10 -0.06 -26.75
CA LEU A 16 -45.22 0.76 -25.94
C LEU A 16 -44.48 -0.17 -24.93
N MET A 17 -43.26 -0.54 -25.25
CA MET A 17 -42.39 -1.21 -24.24
C MET A 17 -41.85 -0.18 -23.25
N PRO A 18 -42.09 -0.34 -21.96
CA PRO A 18 -41.43 0.50 -20.97
C PRO A 18 -39.93 0.18 -20.99
N ARG A 19 -39.10 1.17 -21.28
CA ARG A 19 -37.66 1.09 -21.08
C ARG A 19 -37.41 1.03 -19.58
N VAL A 20 -37.12 -0.17 -19.09
CA VAL A 20 -36.56 -0.33 -17.74
C VAL A 20 -35.15 0.24 -17.78
N GLY A 21 -35.00 1.48 -17.35
CA GLY A 21 -33.72 2.11 -17.13
C GLY A 21 -33.02 1.36 -16.00
N SER A 22 -32.01 0.55 -16.34
CA SER A 22 -31.09 0.01 -15.35
C SER A 22 -30.33 1.18 -14.74
N ALA A 23 -30.79 1.64 -13.59
CA ALA A 23 -29.98 2.52 -12.74
C ALA A 23 -28.77 1.68 -12.27
N GLN A 24 -27.64 1.80 -12.97
CA GLN A 24 -26.37 1.38 -12.44
C GLN A 24 -26.09 2.24 -11.22
N ALA A 25 -26.34 1.67 -10.05
CA ALA A 25 -25.82 2.24 -8.81
C ALA A 25 -24.29 2.28 -8.96
N ALA A 26 -23.76 3.48 -9.17
CA ALA A 26 -22.33 3.70 -9.07
C ALA A 26 -21.93 3.29 -7.65
N ALA A 27 -21.31 2.11 -7.52
CA ALA A 27 -20.68 1.71 -6.29
C ALA A 27 -19.58 2.75 -6.04
N THR A 28 -19.86 3.71 -5.17
CA THR A 28 -18.85 4.61 -4.63
C THR A 28 -17.93 3.76 -3.80
N THR A 29 -16.90 3.21 -4.42
CA THR A 29 -15.76 2.63 -3.72
C THR A 29 -15.16 3.77 -2.93
N THR A 30 -15.48 3.84 -1.65
CA THR A 30 -14.77 4.69 -0.71
C THR A 30 -13.34 4.18 -0.70
N GLN A 31 -12.49 4.76 -1.54
CA GLN A 31 -11.05 4.52 -1.49
C GLN A 31 -10.58 5.04 -0.14
N LYS A 32 -10.49 4.11 0.83
CA LYS A 32 -9.83 4.38 2.10
C LYS A 32 -8.41 4.80 1.75
N SER A 33 -8.07 6.05 2.02
CA SER A 33 -6.70 6.56 1.83
C SER A 33 -5.71 5.58 2.46
N PRO A 34 -4.60 5.26 1.78
CA PRO A 34 -3.65 4.31 2.31
C PRO A 34 -3.15 4.80 3.67
N VAL A 35 -3.19 3.94 4.67
CA VAL A 35 -2.73 4.25 6.04
C VAL A 35 -1.25 4.56 6.06
N ALA A 36 -0.49 4.05 5.09
CA ALA A 36 0.94 4.27 4.97
C ALA A 36 1.38 4.35 3.50
N LYS A 37 2.54 4.97 3.28
CA LYS A 37 3.27 4.97 2.01
C LYS A 37 4.69 4.52 2.27
N LEU A 38 5.17 3.55 1.50
CA LEU A 38 6.54 3.07 1.54
C LEU A 38 7.28 3.55 0.30
N GLU A 39 8.36 4.28 0.48
CA GLU A 39 9.12 4.85 -0.62
C GLU A 39 10.31 3.97 -1.00
N GLN A 40 10.94 4.28 -2.12
CA GLN A 40 12.15 3.62 -2.55
C GLN A 40 13.29 3.99 -1.61
N ASN A 41 14.06 2.96 -1.20
CA ASN A 41 15.28 3.18 -0.40
C ASN A 41 16.32 3.98 -1.19
N TYR A 42 17.15 4.73 -0.47
CA TYR A 42 18.26 5.47 -1.07
C TYR A 42 19.53 5.40 -0.19
N PRO A 43 20.69 5.26 -0.83
CA PRO A 43 20.87 4.94 -2.24
C PRO A 43 20.28 3.59 -2.64
N ASN A 44 20.03 3.38 -3.93
CA ASN A 44 19.65 2.10 -4.51
C ASN A 44 20.18 2.01 -5.96
N PRO A 45 21.15 1.16 -6.29
CA PRO A 45 21.85 0.21 -5.40
C PRO A 45 22.62 0.89 -4.26
N PHE A 46 22.90 0.15 -3.17
CA PHE A 46 23.59 0.68 -2.01
C PHE A 46 24.79 -0.18 -1.57
N ASN A 47 25.73 0.44 -0.87
CA ASN A 47 26.91 -0.19 -0.27
C ASN A 47 27.48 0.71 0.85
N PRO A 48 27.61 0.26 2.07
CA PRO A 48 26.92 -0.91 2.68
C PRO A 48 25.55 -0.54 3.25
N GLU A 49 25.21 0.73 3.33
CA GLU A 49 24.05 1.25 4.08
C GLU A 49 23.01 1.91 3.18
N THR A 50 21.76 1.91 3.65
CA THR A 50 20.64 2.55 2.96
C THR A 50 19.62 3.11 3.94
N ARG A 51 18.86 4.08 3.48
CA ARG A 51 17.73 4.69 4.17
C ARG A 51 16.44 4.33 3.46
N ILE A 52 15.39 4.05 4.23
CA ILE A 52 14.08 3.64 3.73
C ILE A 52 13.06 4.65 4.25
N PRO A 53 12.64 5.63 3.43
CA PRO A 53 11.61 6.59 3.83
C PRO A 53 10.22 5.95 3.79
N PHE A 54 9.38 6.36 4.72
CA PHE A 54 7.97 5.98 4.75
C PHE A 54 7.14 7.05 5.45
N SER A 55 5.85 7.10 5.15
CA SER A 55 4.91 8.00 5.82
C SER A 55 3.69 7.23 6.29
N ILE A 56 3.07 7.73 7.37
CA ILE A 56 1.98 7.05 8.08
C ILE A 56 0.86 8.04 8.36
N GLY A 57 -0.38 7.53 8.46
CA GLY A 57 -1.55 8.29 8.90
C GLY A 57 -2.05 9.31 7.89
N GLY A 58 -1.74 9.12 6.60
CA GLY A 58 -2.11 10.07 5.56
C GLY A 58 -1.29 11.36 5.60
N TYR A 59 -0.05 11.30 6.10
CA TYR A 59 0.87 12.45 6.08
C TYR A 59 0.95 13.06 4.66
N PRO A 60 0.98 14.41 4.49
CA PRO A 60 1.12 15.43 5.54
C PRO A 60 -0.18 15.87 6.22
N THR A 61 -1.34 15.41 5.78
CA THR A 61 -2.64 15.88 6.28
C THR A 61 -2.89 15.48 7.73
N CYS A 62 -2.52 14.25 8.13
CA CYS A 62 -2.65 13.74 9.50
C CYS A 62 -4.03 14.02 10.11
N THR A 63 -5.08 13.41 9.55
CA THR A 63 -6.47 13.65 9.97
C THR A 63 -6.75 13.24 11.42
N ASP A 64 -6.00 12.25 11.94
CA ASP A 64 -6.05 11.84 13.34
C ASP A 64 -4.65 11.89 13.95
N GLN A 65 -4.37 12.97 14.67
CA GLN A 65 -3.08 13.18 15.32
C GLN A 65 -2.96 12.42 16.65
N SER A 66 -4.06 11.93 17.20
CA SER A 66 -4.08 11.17 18.46
C SER A 66 -3.80 9.69 18.26
N HIS A 67 -4.03 9.18 17.04
CA HIS A 67 -3.84 7.77 16.73
C HIS A 67 -2.36 7.39 16.72
N GLN A 68 -2.04 6.29 17.41
CA GLN A 68 -0.71 5.68 17.41
C GLN A 68 -0.73 4.44 16.53
N TYR A 69 0.04 4.46 15.46
CA TYR A 69 0.15 3.38 14.48
C TYR A 69 1.21 2.37 14.92
N LYS A 70 0.84 1.09 14.94
CA LYS A 70 1.80 0.02 15.22
C LYS A 70 2.59 -0.31 13.96
N VAL A 71 3.88 -0.07 13.98
CA VAL A 71 4.78 -0.17 12.82
C VAL A 71 5.82 -1.24 13.01
N THR A 72 6.02 -2.03 11.96
CA THR A 72 7.11 -2.99 11.85
C THR A 72 7.71 -2.91 10.45
N LEU A 73 9.03 -2.84 10.34
CA LEU A 73 9.75 -2.90 9.08
C LEU A 73 10.75 -4.05 9.10
N ARG A 74 10.69 -4.93 8.12
CA ARG A 74 11.56 -6.10 8.01
C ARG A 74 12.20 -6.19 6.64
N ILE A 75 13.43 -6.69 6.60
CA ILE A 75 14.17 -6.95 5.37
C ILE A 75 14.34 -8.46 5.20
N TYR A 76 14.10 -8.94 3.99
CA TYR A 76 14.16 -10.34 3.63
C TYR A 76 15.06 -10.54 2.40
N ASN A 77 15.67 -11.72 2.31
CA ASN A 77 16.28 -12.18 1.08
C ASN A 77 15.25 -12.70 0.07
N VAL A 78 15.67 -13.12 -1.10
CA VAL A 78 14.78 -13.68 -2.15
C VAL A 78 14.07 -14.98 -1.75
N LEU A 79 14.58 -15.69 -0.75
CA LEU A 79 13.97 -16.88 -0.16
C LEU A 79 12.98 -16.53 0.97
N MET A 80 12.67 -15.26 1.16
CA MET A 80 11.81 -14.74 2.23
C MET A 80 12.28 -15.06 3.65
N GLN A 81 13.60 -15.26 3.82
CA GLN A 81 14.21 -15.38 5.13
C GLN A 81 14.51 -14.00 5.68
N LEU A 82 14.21 -13.80 6.96
CA LEU A 82 14.47 -12.53 7.64
C LEU A 82 15.98 -12.25 7.68
N VAL A 83 16.36 -11.08 7.17
CA VAL A 83 17.75 -10.60 7.15
C VAL A 83 17.99 -9.61 8.26
N ALA A 84 17.14 -8.61 8.40
CA ALA A 84 17.30 -7.56 9.39
C ALA A 84 15.96 -6.87 9.74
N VAL A 85 15.95 -6.21 10.90
CA VAL A 85 14.97 -5.22 11.29
C VAL A 85 15.67 -3.87 11.31
N PRO A 86 15.37 -2.96 10.37
CA PRO A 86 15.95 -1.62 10.34
C PRO A 86 15.64 -0.84 11.61
N VAL A 87 16.49 0.14 11.91
CA VAL A 87 16.26 1.05 13.03
C VAL A 87 15.67 2.36 12.55
N ILE A 88 14.88 3.02 13.38
CA ILE A 88 14.39 4.37 13.09
C ILE A 88 15.54 5.37 13.15
N GLN A 89 15.66 6.23 12.14
CA GLN A 89 16.66 7.28 12.10
C GLN A 89 16.04 8.58 12.64
N GLY A 90 16.66 9.14 13.67
CA GLY A 90 16.05 10.24 14.41
C GLY A 90 14.96 9.77 15.37
N GLY A 91 14.58 10.64 16.31
CA GLY A 91 13.47 10.35 17.22
C GLY A 91 12.13 10.76 16.58
N ALA A 92 11.05 10.07 16.94
CA ALA A 92 9.69 10.44 16.54
C ALA A 92 8.71 10.11 17.67
N GLY A 93 8.04 11.09 18.18
CA GLY A 93 7.13 10.93 19.31
C GLY A 93 7.84 10.31 20.52
N ASN A 94 7.38 9.14 20.96
CA ASN A 94 7.97 8.39 22.10
C ASN A 94 9.07 7.41 21.66
N VAL A 95 9.46 7.39 20.39
CA VAL A 95 10.44 6.45 19.85
C VAL A 95 11.80 7.12 19.72
N ALA A 96 12.79 6.58 20.44
CA ALA A 96 14.16 7.07 20.36
C ALA A 96 14.81 6.67 19.01
N GLY A 97 15.68 7.52 18.50
CA GLY A 97 16.52 7.19 17.34
C GLY A 97 17.38 5.96 17.62
N GLY A 98 17.56 5.10 16.61
CA GLY A 98 18.29 3.85 16.73
C GLY A 98 17.48 2.67 17.25
N GLN A 99 16.20 2.87 17.59
CA GLN A 99 15.33 1.78 18.01
C GLN A 99 14.92 0.91 16.81
N PRO A 100 14.97 -0.43 16.90
CA PRO A 100 14.48 -1.31 15.86
C PRO A 100 12.99 -1.10 15.60
N LEU A 101 12.61 -1.02 14.33
CA LEU A 101 11.22 -0.87 13.90
C LEU A 101 10.47 -2.20 13.99
N GLN A 102 10.20 -2.64 15.20
CA GLN A 102 9.46 -3.86 15.49
C GLN A 102 8.36 -3.59 16.52
N ASN A 103 7.12 -3.58 16.07
CA ASN A 103 5.93 -3.31 16.89
C ASN A 103 6.00 -1.96 17.65
N VAL A 104 6.60 -0.95 17.04
CA VAL A 104 6.71 0.39 17.62
C VAL A 104 5.45 1.19 17.35
N LEU A 105 5.03 1.98 18.34
CA LEU A 105 3.89 2.89 18.21
C LEU A 105 4.41 4.29 17.85
N VAL A 106 3.96 4.80 16.69
CA VAL A 106 4.33 6.14 16.21
C VAL A 106 3.10 6.92 15.75
N PRO A 107 3.07 8.24 15.96
CA PRO A 107 1.98 9.09 15.47
C PRO A 107 2.01 9.22 13.93
N CYS A 108 1.01 9.88 13.37
CA CYS A 108 1.05 10.30 11.97
C CYS A 108 2.31 11.12 11.70
N GLY A 109 3.01 10.82 10.60
CA GLY A 109 4.23 11.53 10.26
C GLY A 109 5.01 10.89 9.13
N GLN A 110 6.15 11.51 8.84
CA GLN A 110 7.15 11.00 7.91
C GLN A 110 8.36 10.51 8.69
N TYR A 111 8.87 9.35 8.33
CA TYR A 111 9.93 8.65 9.02
C TYR A 111 10.98 8.13 8.05
N VAL A 112 12.17 7.87 8.58
CA VAL A 112 13.26 7.24 7.84
C VAL A 112 13.78 6.08 8.66
N ALA A 113 13.78 4.89 8.07
CA ALA A 113 14.46 3.74 8.62
C ALA A 113 15.89 3.66 8.06
N TYR A 114 16.80 3.09 8.84
CA TYR A 114 18.19 2.90 8.48
C TYR A 114 18.58 1.43 8.59
N TRP A 115 19.27 0.93 7.59
CA TRP A 115 19.91 -0.38 7.59
C TRP A 115 21.38 -0.26 7.19
N ASN A 116 22.25 -0.85 8.01
CA ASN A 116 23.69 -0.84 7.82
C ASN A 116 24.22 -1.95 6.87
N GLY A 117 23.32 -2.69 6.23
CA GLY A 117 23.67 -3.78 5.32
C GLY A 117 24.10 -5.09 5.99
N ASN A 118 23.93 -5.23 7.29
CA ASN A 118 24.31 -6.44 8.02
C ASN A 118 23.11 -7.36 8.32
N TYR A 119 23.39 -8.64 8.51
CA TYR A 119 22.41 -9.60 9.00
C TYR A 119 22.12 -9.35 10.50
N GLY A 120 20.91 -8.93 10.80
CA GLY A 120 20.49 -8.64 12.17
C GLY A 120 21.46 -7.70 12.87
N ASN A 121 21.84 -8.06 14.11
CA ASN A 121 22.82 -7.32 14.92
C ASN A 121 24.23 -7.91 14.80
N THR A 122 24.50 -8.68 13.76
CA THR A 122 25.82 -9.28 13.52
C THR A 122 26.73 -8.34 12.72
N ARG A 123 28.02 -8.71 12.62
CA ARG A 123 28.98 -8.06 11.73
C ARG A 123 29.01 -8.69 10.34
N LYS A 124 28.15 -9.68 10.08
CA LYS A 124 28.07 -10.35 8.80
C LYS A 124 27.28 -9.47 7.82
N GLU A 125 27.97 -8.99 6.81
CA GLU A 125 27.36 -8.18 5.76
C GLU A 125 26.48 -9.00 4.82
N ALA A 126 25.41 -8.38 4.34
CA ALA A 126 24.57 -8.94 3.30
C ALA A 126 25.34 -9.05 1.98
N ALA A 127 25.18 -10.16 1.27
CA ALA A 127 25.79 -10.36 -0.06
C ALA A 127 25.14 -9.44 -1.10
N SER A 128 25.89 -9.16 -2.19
CA SER A 128 25.29 -8.49 -3.35
C SER A 128 24.07 -9.26 -3.86
N GLY A 129 23.00 -8.56 -4.20
CA GLY A 129 21.78 -9.18 -4.68
C GLY A 129 20.52 -8.35 -4.40
N VAL A 130 19.37 -8.94 -4.70
CA VAL A 130 18.06 -8.34 -4.47
C VAL A 130 17.56 -8.74 -3.09
N TYR A 131 17.05 -7.76 -2.37
CA TYR A 131 16.37 -7.90 -1.09
C TYR A 131 14.99 -7.27 -1.16
N VAL A 132 14.11 -7.75 -0.31
CA VAL A 132 12.73 -7.24 -0.18
C VAL A 132 12.57 -6.62 1.19
N TYR A 133 12.00 -5.44 1.27
CA TYR A 133 11.62 -4.84 2.54
C TYR A 133 10.12 -4.66 2.62
N ALA A 134 9.58 -4.97 3.79
CA ALA A 134 8.16 -4.98 4.07
C ALA A 134 7.84 -4.12 5.28
N LEU A 135 7.03 -3.08 5.06
CA LEU A 135 6.47 -2.24 6.09
C LEU A 135 5.07 -2.75 6.43
N GLU A 136 4.83 -2.97 7.70
CA GLU A 136 3.52 -3.33 8.24
C GLU A 136 3.05 -2.22 9.18
N VAL A 137 1.85 -1.67 8.92
CA VAL A 137 1.23 -0.61 9.70
C VAL A 137 -0.20 -1.02 10.02
N ASP A 138 -0.50 -1.24 11.30
CA ASP A 138 -1.82 -1.68 11.78
C ASP A 138 -2.37 -2.89 10.99
N GLY A 139 -1.49 -3.84 10.65
CA GLY A 139 -1.83 -5.05 9.89
C GLY A 139 -1.87 -4.86 8.37
N GLN A 140 -1.74 -3.64 7.85
CA GLN A 140 -1.56 -3.42 6.40
C GLN A 140 -0.09 -3.56 6.03
N LYS A 141 0.19 -4.33 4.97
CA LYS A 141 1.55 -4.62 4.51
C LYS A 141 1.84 -3.96 3.17
N LEU A 142 2.94 -3.23 3.13
CA LEU A 142 3.51 -2.62 1.93
C LEU A 142 4.89 -3.23 1.69
N VAL A 143 5.20 -3.53 0.43
CA VAL A 143 6.42 -4.25 0.06
C VAL A 143 7.13 -3.51 -1.06
N ASN A 144 8.45 -3.42 -0.96
CA ASN A 144 9.28 -2.91 -2.03
C ASN A 144 10.61 -3.69 -2.10
N LYS A 145 11.42 -3.47 -3.13
CA LYS A 145 12.68 -4.17 -3.36
C LYS A 145 13.86 -3.20 -3.39
N MET A 146 15.04 -3.70 -3.04
CA MET A 146 16.29 -2.97 -3.08
C MET A 146 17.43 -3.84 -3.56
N ILE A 147 18.53 -3.23 -3.98
CA ILE A 147 19.71 -3.91 -4.53
C ILE A 147 20.92 -3.56 -3.66
N VAL A 148 21.56 -4.59 -3.11
CA VAL A 148 22.87 -4.49 -2.48
C VAL A 148 23.92 -4.69 -3.57
N MET A 149 24.90 -3.81 -3.65
CA MET A 149 26.02 -3.92 -4.59
C MET A 149 27.33 -3.66 -3.83
N LYS A 150 28.23 -4.65 -3.90
CA LYS A 150 29.56 -4.58 -3.31
C LYS A 150 30.63 -4.59 -4.39
#